data_879ee10729737f7e3b05f788a46312cb
#
_entry.id   879ee10729737f7e3b05f788a46312cb
#
_cell.length_a   1.000
_cell.length_b   1.000
_cell.length_c   1.000
_cell.angle_alpha   90.00
_cell.angle_beta   90.00
_cell.angle_gamma   90.00
#
_symmetry.space_group_name_H-M   'P 1'
#
loop_
_entity.id
_entity.type
_entity.pdbx_description
1 polymer ?
#
loop_
_entity_poly.entity_id
_entity_poly.type
_entity_poly.pdbx_seq_one_letter_code
_entity_poly.pdbx_strand_id
1 'polypeptide(L)'
;MIKYGLISRVDAECIEATLNYICNDFPDDYYINIIEIGVYNGDSSRGARDFLLNQKRGVCYHAIDNEKDKPILRPFEACNLVIGNSSEVYNRFEDDSQHFVFVDGLHTLPQVIADFFCYSSKVCPGGYMCFHDTGKHLDPLSGWQGVGSKDDPDMCLGGVRKALRTIGLLNNQLPGWKLIFDEADAEDTGGGVCIFKKIKKWD
;
A
#
# COMPACT_ATOMS: atom_id res chain seq x y z
N MET A 1 6.81 2.99 -19.52
CA MET A 1 6.22 3.42 -18.25
C MET A 1 4.87 2.74 -18.12
N ILE A 2 4.69 1.97 -17.09
CA ILE A 2 3.44 1.25 -16.80
C ILE A 2 2.44 2.27 -16.26
N LYS A 3 1.15 2.13 -16.59
CA LYS A 3 0.11 3.02 -16.09
C LYS A 3 -0.48 2.43 -14.82
N TYR A 4 -0.53 3.22 -13.77
CA TYR A 4 -1.07 2.86 -12.46
C TYR A 4 -2.41 3.57 -12.15
N GLY A 5 -3.14 4.00 -13.17
CA GLY A 5 -4.46 4.61 -13.02
C GLY A 5 -4.42 5.99 -12.35
N LEU A 6 -5.00 6.08 -11.16
CA LEU A 6 -5.08 7.35 -10.39
C LEU A 6 -3.81 7.66 -9.59
N ILE A 7 -2.86 6.75 -9.53
CA ILE A 7 -1.58 6.95 -8.83
C ILE A 7 -0.71 7.92 -9.65
N SER A 8 -0.07 8.88 -8.99
CA SER A 8 0.80 9.84 -9.65
C SER A 8 2.00 9.15 -10.30
N ARG A 9 2.65 9.83 -11.23
CA ARG A 9 3.86 9.30 -11.88
C ARG A 9 4.98 9.04 -10.86
N VAL A 10 5.17 9.95 -9.91
CA VAL A 10 6.23 9.84 -8.90
C VAL A 10 5.94 8.67 -7.96
N ASP A 11 4.68 8.52 -7.52
CA ASP A 11 4.28 7.39 -6.69
C ASP A 11 4.48 6.06 -7.42
N ALA A 12 4.12 6.00 -8.71
CA ALA A 12 4.34 4.83 -9.54
C ALA A 12 5.84 4.48 -9.67
N GLU A 13 6.72 5.47 -9.86
CA GLU A 13 8.17 5.29 -9.90
C GLU A 13 8.71 4.72 -8.57
N CYS A 14 8.18 5.16 -7.42
CA CYS A 14 8.55 4.61 -6.11
C CYS A 14 8.07 3.16 -5.93
N ILE A 15 6.85 2.85 -6.40
CA ILE A 15 6.31 1.49 -6.37
C ILE A 15 7.15 0.57 -7.27
N GLU A 16 7.46 0.98 -8.50
CA GLU A 16 8.30 0.20 -9.43
C GLU A 16 9.71 -0.03 -8.86
N ALA A 17 10.33 1.01 -8.25
CA ALA A 17 11.62 0.87 -7.57
C ALA A 17 11.54 -0.14 -6.42
N THR A 18 10.44 -0.13 -5.65
CA THR A 18 10.22 -1.09 -4.55
C THR A 18 10.05 -2.51 -5.08
N LEU A 19 9.26 -2.71 -6.13
CA LEU A 19 9.10 -4.02 -6.76
C LEU A 19 10.44 -4.55 -7.32
N ASN A 20 11.29 -3.65 -7.84
CA ASN A 20 12.64 -4.02 -8.27
C ASN A 20 13.54 -4.42 -7.08
N TYR A 21 13.45 -3.72 -5.94
CA TYR A 21 14.13 -4.16 -4.71
C TYR A 21 13.65 -5.54 -4.27
N ILE A 22 12.34 -5.80 -4.30
CA ILE A 22 11.79 -7.12 -3.96
C ILE A 22 12.37 -8.20 -4.88
N CYS A 23 12.42 -7.97 -6.19
CA CYS A 23 13.01 -8.93 -7.12
C CYS A 23 14.47 -9.23 -6.84
N ASN A 24 15.24 -8.26 -6.31
CA ASN A 24 16.63 -8.42 -5.94
C ASN A 24 16.81 -9.07 -4.56
N ASP A 25 15.96 -8.72 -3.60
CA ASP A 25 16.00 -9.23 -2.22
C ASP A 25 15.55 -10.70 -2.13
N PHE A 26 14.70 -11.14 -3.08
CA PHE A 26 14.13 -12.48 -3.19
C PHE A 26 14.44 -13.10 -4.57
N PRO A 27 15.72 -13.33 -4.89
CA PRO A 27 16.13 -13.77 -6.24
C PRO A 27 15.63 -15.16 -6.60
N ASP A 28 15.45 -16.04 -5.62
CA ASP A 28 15.02 -17.43 -5.81
C ASP A 28 13.48 -17.57 -5.89
N ASP A 29 12.72 -16.55 -5.48
CA ASP A 29 11.27 -16.60 -5.51
C ASP A 29 10.75 -16.25 -6.91
N TYR A 30 10.25 -17.24 -7.63
CA TYR A 30 9.63 -16.99 -8.92
C TYR A 30 8.32 -16.19 -8.77
N TYR A 31 7.52 -16.49 -7.76
CA TYR A 31 6.27 -15.77 -7.48
C TYR A 31 6.47 -14.71 -6.41
N ILE A 32 6.07 -13.48 -6.73
CA ILE A 32 6.00 -12.37 -5.78
C ILE A 32 4.56 -12.27 -5.25
N ASN A 33 4.41 -12.42 -3.94
CA ASN A 33 3.11 -12.35 -3.26
C ASN A 33 2.80 -10.90 -2.89
N ILE A 34 1.64 -10.42 -3.32
CA ILE A 34 1.19 -9.04 -3.12
C ILE A 34 -0.22 -9.03 -2.53
N ILE A 35 -0.44 -8.18 -1.54
CA ILE A 35 -1.77 -7.76 -1.08
C ILE A 35 -1.94 -6.28 -1.42
N GLU A 36 -3.10 -5.93 -1.99
CA GLU A 36 -3.57 -4.56 -2.18
C GLU A 36 -4.88 -4.36 -1.41
N ILE A 37 -4.94 -3.32 -0.58
CA ILE A 37 -6.12 -2.93 0.18
C ILE A 37 -6.68 -1.66 -0.45
N GLY A 38 -7.92 -1.73 -0.96
CA GLY A 38 -8.52 -0.70 -1.78
C GLY A 38 -8.09 -0.84 -3.25
N VAL A 39 -8.96 -1.37 -4.08
CA VAL A 39 -8.59 -1.78 -5.45
C VAL A 39 -9.16 -0.88 -6.52
N TYR A 40 -10.30 -0.24 -6.22
CA TYR A 40 -11.03 0.60 -7.14
C TYR A 40 -11.23 -0.09 -8.51
N ASN A 41 -10.59 0.37 -9.59
CA ASN A 41 -10.69 -0.22 -10.93
C ASN A 41 -9.56 -1.23 -11.25
N GLY A 42 -8.63 -1.48 -10.33
CA GLY A 42 -7.53 -2.43 -10.47
C GLY A 42 -6.40 -1.98 -11.41
N ASP A 43 -6.23 -0.68 -11.64
CA ASP A 43 -5.13 -0.18 -12.50
C ASP A 43 -3.78 -0.35 -11.83
N SER A 44 -3.68 -0.09 -10.52
CA SER A 44 -2.50 -0.34 -9.69
C SER A 44 -2.10 -1.81 -9.72
N SER A 45 -3.07 -2.70 -9.53
CA SER A 45 -2.88 -4.15 -9.59
C SER A 45 -2.32 -4.60 -10.94
N ARG A 46 -2.89 -4.07 -12.05
CA ARG A 46 -2.40 -4.38 -13.41
C ARG A 46 -1.01 -3.83 -13.63
N GLY A 47 -0.74 -2.62 -13.16
CA GLY A 47 0.58 -1.99 -13.25
C GLY A 47 1.66 -2.81 -12.56
N ALA A 48 1.44 -3.22 -11.32
CA ALA A 48 2.37 -4.06 -10.55
C ALA A 48 2.60 -5.42 -11.22
N ARG A 49 1.52 -6.08 -11.70
CA ARG A 49 1.63 -7.32 -12.46
C ARG A 49 2.50 -7.16 -13.70
N ASP A 50 2.21 -6.15 -14.53
CA ASP A 50 2.91 -5.94 -15.80
C ASP A 50 4.38 -5.63 -15.55
N PHE A 51 4.70 -4.88 -14.49
CA PHE A 51 6.08 -4.66 -14.07
C PHE A 51 6.79 -5.98 -13.75
N LEU A 52 6.20 -6.82 -12.89
CA LEU A 52 6.81 -8.09 -12.47
C LEU A 52 6.96 -9.08 -13.63
N LEU A 53 5.98 -9.17 -14.54
CA LEU A 53 6.09 -10.00 -15.74
C LEU A 53 7.24 -9.54 -16.64
N ASN A 54 7.49 -8.23 -16.77
CA ASN A 54 8.64 -7.68 -17.49
C ASN A 54 9.98 -8.06 -16.82
N GLN A 55 9.98 -8.25 -15.49
CA GLN A 55 11.12 -8.77 -14.72
C GLN A 55 11.19 -10.32 -14.74
N LYS A 56 10.36 -10.99 -15.55
CA LYS A 56 10.24 -12.46 -15.62
C LYS A 56 9.85 -13.11 -14.30
N ARG A 57 9.08 -12.40 -13.47
CA ARG A 57 8.51 -12.90 -12.22
C ARG A 57 7.04 -13.21 -12.39
N GLY A 58 6.57 -14.29 -11.77
CA GLY A 58 5.16 -14.51 -11.55
C GLY A 58 4.62 -13.60 -10.44
N VAL A 59 3.31 -13.45 -10.36
CA VAL A 59 2.67 -12.71 -9.27
C VAL A 59 1.50 -13.50 -8.70
N CYS A 60 1.46 -13.61 -7.38
CA CYS A 60 0.30 -14.05 -6.63
C CYS A 60 -0.31 -12.81 -5.99
N TYR A 61 -1.41 -12.32 -6.57
CA TYR A 61 -2.00 -11.04 -6.21
C TYR A 61 -3.33 -11.24 -5.49
N HIS A 62 -3.47 -10.62 -4.34
CA HIS A 62 -4.71 -10.56 -3.57
C HIS A 62 -5.18 -9.11 -3.49
N ALA A 63 -6.33 -8.84 -4.09
CA ALA A 63 -6.98 -7.54 -4.08
C ALA A 63 -8.12 -7.56 -3.05
N ILE A 64 -8.09 -6.67 -2.07
CA ILE A 64 -9.09 -6.58 -1.01
C ILE A 64 -9.90 -5.31 -1.20
N ASP A 65 -11.24 -5.44 -1.24
CA ASP A 65 -12.15 -4.30 -1.30
C ASP A 65 -13.44 -4.62 -0.54
N ASN A 66 -14.04 -3.62 0.08
CA ASN A 66 -15.30 -3.79 0.81
C ASN A 66 -16.54 -3.68 -0.09
N GLU A 67 -16.39 -3.20 -1.32
CA GLU A 67 -17.50 -2.96 -2.24
C GLU A 67 -17.70 -4.12 -3.22
N LYS A 68 -18.80 -4.83 -3.02
CA LYS A 68 -19.18 -6.00 -3.80
C LYS A 68 -19.71 -5.67 -5.19
N ASP A 69 -20.35 -4.52 -5.35
CA ASP A 69 -21.22 -4.21 -6.49
C ASP A 69 -20.66 -3.09 -7.39
N LYS A 70 -19.42 -2.64 -7.18
CA LYS A 70 -18.79 -1.72 -8.11
C LYS A 70 -18.46 -2.45 -9.41
N PRO A 71 -19.07 -2.06 -10.56
CA PRO A 71 -18.72 -2.65 -11.87
C PRO A 71 -17.29 -2.30 -12.29
N ILE A 72 -16.56 -1.63 -11.43
CA ILE A 72 -15.24 -1.05 -11.64
C ILE A 72 -14.13 -2.01 -11.18
N LEU A 73 -14.41 -2.90 -10.20
CA LEU A 73 -13.47 -3.93 -9.77
C LEU A 73 -13.20 -4.91 -10.92
N ARG A 74 -12.16 -4.61 -11.69
CA ARG A 74 -11.65 -5.48 -12.76
C ARG A 74 -10.18 -5.80 -12.53
N PRO A 75 -9.88 -6.55 -11.45
CA PRO A 75 -8.53 -7.09 -11.34
C PRO A 75 -8.23 -7.94 -12.58
N PHE A 76 -6.96 -8.18 -12.86
CA PHE A 76 -6.58 -9.11 -13.94
C PHE A 76 -7.00 -10.56 -13.59
N GLU A 77 -7.12 -11.43 -14.60
CA GLU A 77 -7.69 -12.79 -14.46
C GLU A 77 -7.03 -13.66 -13.37
N ALA A 78 -5.75 -13.47 -13.09
CA ALA A 78 -5.02 -14.21 -12.06
C ALA A 78 -5.04 -13.53 -10.68
N CYS A 79 -5.83 -12.49 -10.48
CA CYS A 79 -5.95 -11.79 -9.21
C CYS A 79 -7.05 -12.42 -8.34
N ASN A 80 -6.71 -12.71 -7.11
CA ASN A 80 -7.68 -13.19 -6.11
C ASN A 80 -8.39 -11.98 -5.47
N LEU A 81 -9.62 -11.72 -5.90
CA LEU A 81 -10.45 -10.68 -5.29
C LEU A 81 -11.05 -11.17 -3.97
N VAL A 82 -10.75 -10.49 -2.89
CA VAL A 82 -11.27 -10.74 -1.54
C VAL A 82 -12.22 -9.62 -1.16
N ILE A 83 -13.52 -9.91 -1.13
CA ILE A 83 -14.53 -8.94 -0.70
C ILE A 83 -14.68 -8.97 0.82
N GLY A 84 -14.55 -7.81 1.44
CA GLY A 84 -14.71 -7.59 2.87
C GLY A 84 -13.87 -6.44 3.39
N ASN A 85 -14.12 -6.06 4.65
CA ASN A 85 -13.29 -5.09 5.34
C ASN A 85 -11.90 -5.69 5.56
N SER A 86 -10.84 -4.93 5.25
CA SER A 86 -9.45 -5.36 5.41
C SER A 86 -9.16 -5.90 6.82
N SER A 87 -9.66 -5.23 7.86
CA SER A 87 -9.49 -5.64 9.25
C SER A 87 -10.27 -6.91 9.65
N GLU A 88 -11.15 -7.42 8.81
CA GLU A 88 -11.90 -8.67 9.04
C GLU A 88 -11.35 -9.85 8.25
N VAL A 89 -10.73 -9.59 7.10
CA VAL A 89 -10.26 -10.64 6.18
C VAL A 89 -8.77 -10.95 6.30
N TYR A 90 -7.99 -10.18 7.06
CA TYR A 90 -6.54 -10.31 7.18
C TYR A 90 -6.08 -11.71 7.66
N ASN A 91 -6.90 -12.40 8.45
CA ASN A 91 -6.62 -13.73 8.98
C ASN A 91 -6.66 -14.84 7.91
N ARG A 92 -7.06 -14.52 6.68
CA ARG A 92 -6.99 -15.43 5.52
C ARG A 92 -5.57 -15.57 4.97
N PHE A 93 -4.65 -14.70 5.40
CA PHE A 93 -3.27 -14.68 4.94
C PHE A 93 -2.35 -15.20 6.04
N GLU A 94 -1.38 -16.00 5.65
CA GLU A 94 -0.35 -16.52 6.55
C GLU A 94 0.62 -15.39 6.95
N ASP A 95 1.17 -15.49 8.16
CA ASP A 95 2.19 -14.57 8.62
C ASP A 95 3.48 -14.78 7.82
N ASP A 96 4.26 -13.71 7.65
CA ASP A 96 5.54 -13.69 6.95
C ASP A 96 5.49 -14.26 5.50
N SER A 97 4.33 -14.14 4.83
CA SER A 97 4.10 -14.72 3.49
C SER A 97 4.06 -13.71 2.35
N GLN A 98 3.91 -12.42 2.64
CA GLN A 98 3.72 -11.39 1.62
C GLN A 98 5.01 -10.60 1.40
N HIS A 99 5.42 -10.44 0.13
CA HIS A 99 6.57 -9.62 -0.24
C HIS A 99 6.22 -8.14 -0.27
N PHE A 100 4.99 -7.81 -0.63
CA PHE A 100 4.52 -6.44 -0.71
C PHE A 100 3.06 -6.32 -0.25
N VAL A 101 2.79 -5.34 0.60
CA VAL A 101 1.44 -4.92 1.00
C VAL A 101 1.25 -3.47 0.61
N PHE A 102 0.27 -3.18 -0.25
CA PHE A 102 -0.10 -1.84 -0.67
C PHE A 102 -1.42 -1.43 -0.01
N VAL A 103 -1.39 -0.36 0.78
CA VAL A 103 -2.54 0.17 1.54
C VAL A 103 -3.01 1.45 0.87
N ASP A 104 -4.14 1.36 0.17
CA ASP A 104 -4.81 2.44 -0.56
C ASP A 104 -6.34 2.38 -0.37
N GLY A 105 -6.76 2.01 0.84
CA GLY A 105 -8.17 1.83 1.20
C GLY A 105 -8.78 3.07 1.84
N LEU A 106 -9.48 2.90 2.95
CA LEU A 106 -10.09 4.02 3.69
C LEU A 106 -9.03 4.82 4.46
N HIS A 107 -8.83 6.09 4.08
CA HIS A 107 -7.75 6.97 4.55
C HIS A 107 -8.01 7.60 5.93
N THR A 108 -8.89 7.03 6.74
CA THR A 108 -9.10 7.50 8.13
C THR A 108 -7.97 7.01 9.04
N LEU A 109 -7.62 7.82 10.04
CA LEU A 109 -6.60 7.46 11.03
C LEU A 109 -6.85 6.08 11.69
N PRO A 110 -8.07 5.75 12.16
CA PRO A 110 -8.32 4.44 12.78
C PRO A 110 -8.13 3.27 11.80
N GLN A 111 -8.58 3.43 10.55
CA GLN A 111 -8.49 2.35 9.56
C GLN A 111 -7.05 2.08 9.15
N VAL A 112 -6.26 3.12 8.88
CA VAL A 112 -4.84 2.96 8.53
C VAL A 112 -4.05 2.30 9.66
N ILE A 113 -4.35 2.65 10.93
CA ILE A 113 -3.75 1.99 12.09
C ILE A 113 -4.15 0.51 12.12
N ALA A 114 -5.44 0.19 11.90
CA ALA A 114 -5.92 -1.19 11.85
C ALA A 114 -5.26 -1.97 10.72
N ASP A 115 -5.16 -1.40 9.51
CA ASP A 115 -4.52 -2.03 8.37
C ASP A 115 -3.05 -2.34 8.66
N PHE A 116 -2.32 -1.39 9.26
CA PHE A 116 -0.94 -1.65 9.67
C PHE A 116 -0.84 -2.84 10.62
N PHE A 117 -1.60 -2.85 11.71
CA PHE A 117 -1.51 -3.92 12.70
C PHE A 117 -2.00 -5.28 12.18
N CYS A 118 -3.00 -5.30 11.30
CA CYS A 118 -3.50 -6.53 10.68
C CYS A 118 -2.51 -7.12 9.68
N TYR A 119 -1.82 -6.28 8.90
CA TYR A 119 -1.02 -6.75 7.77
C TYR A 119 0.49 -6.69 8.00
N SER A 120 0.98 -6.01 9.03
CA SER A 120 2.42 -5.96 9.34
C SER A 120 3.02 -7.33 9.66
N SER A 121 2.24 -8.24 10.28
CA SER A 121 2.65 -9.63 10.50
C SER A 121 2.68 -10.45 9.21
N LYS A 122 1.89 -10.07 8.20
CA LYS A 122 1.79 -10.78 6.93
C LYS A 122 2.98 -10.52 6.01
N VAL A 123 3.60 -9.34 6.12
CA VAL A 123 4.82 -9.00 5.38
C VAL A 123 5.96 -9.90 5.84
N CYS A 124 6.63 -10.57 4.91
CA CYS A 124 7.79 -11.40 5.22
C CYS A 124 9.02 -10.56 5.64
N PRO A 125 9.97 -11.11 6.39
CA PRO A 125 11.22 -10.43 6.72
C PRO A 125 11.98 -10.02 5.45
N GLY A 126 12.23 -8.72 5.28
CA GLY A 126 12.80 -8.14 4.05
C GLY A 126 11.77 -7.65 3.05
N GLY A 127 10.48 -7.96 3.24
CA GLY A 127 9.37 -7.45 2.45
C GLY A 127 9.01 -6.00 2.76
N TYR A 128 8.02 -5.46 2.05
CA TYR A 128 7.70 -4.04 2.06
C TYR A 128 6.21 -3.78 2.30
N MET A 129 5.94 -2.63 2.92
CA MET A 129 4.59 -2.10 3.09
C MET A 129 4.54 -0.66 2.59
N CYS A 130 3.62 -0.38 1.68
CA CYS A 130 3.41 0.93 1.06
C CYS A 130 2.06 1.49 1.49
N PHE A 131 2.04 2.78 1.83
CA PHE A 131 0.82 3.54 2.11
C PHE A 131 0.70 4.67 1.08
N HIS A 132 -0.47 4.77 0.45
CA HIS A 132 -0.82 5.86 -0.46
C HIS A 132 -1.48 7.02 0.29
N ASP A 133 -1.69 8.16 -0.39
CA ASP A 133 -2.26 9.39 0.18
C ASP A 133 -1.55 9.94 1.42
N THR A 134 -0.21 9.86 1.38
CA THR A 134 0.66 10.34 2.47
C THR A 134 1.16 11.76 2.28
N GLY A 135 0.69 12.47 1.25
CA GLY A 135 1.15 13.81 0.91
C GLY A 135 1.08 14.79 2.09
N LYS A 136 2.10 15.64 2.24
CA LYS A 136 2.13 16.65 3.32
C LYS A 136 1.00 17.67 3.18
N HIS A 137 0.58 17.96 1.96
CA HIS A 137 -0.56 18.83 1.70
C HIS A 137 -1.88 18.25 2.20
N LEU A 138 -1.96 16.91 2.36
CA LEU A 138 -3.10 16.20 2.94
C LEU A 138 -3.02 16.11 4.48
N ASP A 139 -1.91 16.57 5.08
CA ASP A 139 -1.71 16.51 6.54
C ASP A 139 -2.43 17.68 7.23
N PRO A 140 -3.33 17.42 8.19
CA PRO A 140 -4.01 18.48 8.94
C PRO A 140 -3.07 19.45 9.64
N LEU A 141 -1.83 19.03 9.95
CA LEU A 141 -0.81 19.89 10.57
C LEU A 141 -0.20 20.90 9.59
N SER A 142 -0.37 20.70 8.28
CA SER A 142 0.11 21.66 7.26
C SER A 142 -0.81 22.88 7.09
N GLY A 143 -1.90 22.97 7.86
CA GLY A 143 -2.93 24.00 7.72
C GLY A 143 -3.93 23.73 6.61
N TRP A 144 -3.80 22.61 5.91
CA TRP A 144 -4.74 22.18 4.90
C TRP A 144 -6.02 21.65 5.59
N GLN A 145 -7.12 22.31 5.33
CA GLN A 145 -8.43 21.86 5.77
C GLN A 145 -8.91 20.85 4.73
N GLY A 146 -8.69 19.57 5.02
CA GLY A 146 -8.92 18.48 4.12
C GLY A 146 -10.25 18.54 3.36
N VAL A 147 -10.23 18.06 2.13
CA VAL A 147 -11.43 17.79 1.36
C VAL A 147 -12.11 16.53 1.90
N GLY A 148 -12.46 16.55 3.18
CA GLY A 148 -13.58 15.77 3.62
C GLY A 148 -14.82 16.53 3.14
N SER A 149 -15.74 15.88 2.46
CA SER A 149 -17.07 16.44 2.27
C SER A 149 -17.57 16.88 3.65
N LYS A 150 -18.23 18.04 3.75
CA LYS A 150 -18.90 18.45 5.00
C LYS A 150 -19.87 17.39 5.51
N ASP A 151 -20.23 16.45 4.65
CA ASP A 151 -21.21 15.40 4.84
C ASP A 151 -20.57 14.05 5.21
N ASP A 152 -19.23 13.90 5.11
CA ASP A 152 -18.50 12.71 5.51
C ASP A 152 -17.19 13.07 6.24
N PRO A 153 -17.25 13.28 7.57
CA PRO A 153 -16.06 13.57 8.37
C PRO A 153 -15.04 12.43 8.42
N ASP A 154 -15.43 11.22 8.01
CA ASP A 154 -14.55 10.05 7.99
C ASP A 154 -13.69 9.97 6.72
N MET A 155 -14.04 10.70 5.67
CA MET A 155 -13.21 10.90 4.47
C MET A 155 -12.08 11.91 4.70
N CYS A 156 -11.39 11.80 5.82
CA CYS A 156 -10.26 12.67 6.13
C CYS A 156 -8.99 12.14 5.47
N LEU A 157 -8.69 12.59 4.25
CA LEU A 157 -7.48 12.24 3.50
C LEU A 157 -6.16 12.46 4.31
N GLY A 158 -6.16 13.36 5.29
CA GLY A 158 -5.03 13.56 6.21
C GLY A 158 -4.81 12.47 7.25
N GLY A 159 -5.65 11.43 7.28
CA GLY A 159 -5.55 10.35 8.26
C GLY A 159 -4.32 9.47 8.11
N VAL A 160 -3.87 9.23 6.87
CA VAL A 160 -2.77 8.30 6.59
C VAL A 160 -1.46 8.77 7.24
N ARG A 161 -0.98 9.95 6.92
CA ARG A 161 0.30 10.47 7.46
C ARG A 161 0.26 10.61 8.98
N LYS A 162 -0.88 11.05 9.53
CA LYS A 162 -1.09 11.11 10.98
C LYS A 162 -1.03 9.73 11.62
N ALA A 163 -1.63 8.71 11.00
CA ALA A 163 -1.55 7.32 11.48
C ALA A 163 -0.10 6.83 11.50
N LEU A 164 0.66 7.02 10.41
CA LEU A 164 2.06 6.61 10.31
C LEU A 164 2.96 7.27 11.37
N ARG A 165 2.68 8.51 11.74
CA ARG A 165 3.35 9.17 12.88
C ARG A 165 2.92 8.55 14.22
N THR A 166 1.63 8.32 14.40
CA THR A 166 1.07 7.79 15.66
C THR A 166 1.64 6.40 15.98
N ILE A 167 1.79 5.55 14.98
CA ILE A 167 2.39 4.21 15.15
C ILE A 167 3.93 4.23 15.18
N GLY A 168 4.56 5.38 14.95
CA GLY A 168 6.01 5.57 15.05
C GLY A 168 6.80 5.19 13.79
N LEU A 169 6.15 4.90 12.67
CA LEU A 169 6.81 4.54 11.40
C LEU A 169 7.60 5.70 10.80
N LEU A 170 7.00 6.88 10.68
CA LEU A 170 7.67 8.05 10.07
C LEU A 170 8.85 8.58 10.90
N ASN A 171 8.85 8.33 12.21
CA ASN A 171 9.88 8.81 13.11
C ASN A 171 10.95 7.73 13.40
N ASN A 172 10.93 6.60 12.70
CA ASN A 172 11.80 5.44 12.95
C ASN A 172 11.76 4.96 14.42
N GLN A 173 10.63 5.14 15.09
CA GLN A 173 10.44 4.74 16.49
C GLN A 173 9.89 3.32 16.63
N LEU A 174 9.37 2.75 15.53
CA LEU A 174 8.86 1.39 15.53
C LEU A 174 9.97 0.40 15.14
N PRO A 175 10.46 -0.43 16.08
CA PRO A 175 11.47 -1.43 15.78
C PRO A 175 11.00 -2.41 14.71
N GLY A 176 11.91 -2.88 13.89
CA GLY A 176 11.64 -3.85 12.84
C GLY A 176 11.15 -3.27 11.52
N TRP A 177 11.03 -1.93 11.42
CA TRP A 177 10.65 -1.25 10.18
C TRP A 177 11.63 -0.12 9.84
N LYS A 178 11.90 0.08 8.56
CA LYS A 178 12.76 1.14 8.04
C LYS A 178 12.03 1.87 6.92
N LEU A 179 11.95 3.20 7.02
CA LEU A 179 11.46 4.06 5.95
C LEU A 179 12.42 4.00 4.75
N ILE A 180 11.90 3.74 3.56
CA ILE A 180 12.64 3.67 2.29
C ILE A 180 12.31 4.87 1.40
N PHE A 181 11.02 5.18 1.24
CA PHE A 181 10.54 6.33 0.48
C PHE A 181 9.54 7.14 1.31
N ASP A 182 9.65 8.45 1.23
CA ASP A 182 8.69 9.44 1.74
C ASP A 182 8.47 10.51 0.66
N GLU A 183 7.67 10.18 -0.34
CA GLU A 183 7.31 11.08 -1.44
C GLU A 183 6.05 11.88 -1.07
N ALA A 184 6.22 12.73 -0.08
CA ALA A 184 5.14 13.54 0.45
C ALA A 184 5.01 14.91 -0.22
N ASP A 185 6.01 15.33 -0.98
CA ASP A 185 6.15 16.68 -1.55
C ASP A 185 5.90 16.72 -3.06
N ALA A 186 5.43 15.63 -3.67
CA ALA A 186 5.11 15.63 -5.09
C ALA A 186 4.13 16.78 -5.39
N GLU A 187 4.58 17.77 -6.15
CA GLU A 187 3.80 18.96 -6.54
C GLU A 187 2.60 18.58 -7.44
N ASP A 188 2.62 17.39 -7.99
CA ASP A 188 1.51 16.83 -8.75
C ASP A 188 0.44 16.29 -7.79
N THR A 189 -0.78 16.48 -8.16
CA THR A 189 -2.06 16.18 -7.51
C THR A 189 -2.24 14.72 -7.03
N GLY A 190 -1.19 13.93 -6.98
CA GLY A 190 -1.16 12.58 -6.43
C GLY A 190 -1.03 12.60 -4.91
N GLY A 191 -1.57 11.59 -4.26
CA GLY A 191 -1.65 11.51 -2.82
C GLY A 191 -0.32 11.32 -2.07
N GLY A 192 0.79 11.06 -2.77
CA GLY A 192 2.10 10.71 -2.19
C GLY A 192 2.15 9.28 -1.63
N VAL A 193 3.36 8.73 -1.50
CA VAL A 193 3.58 7.41 -0.93
C VAL A 193 4.62 7.42 0.18
N CYS A 194 4.37 6.62 1.23
CA CYS A 194 5.37 6.22 2.21
C CYS A 194 5.60 4.71 2.14
N ILE A 195 6.83 4.29 1.93
CA ILE A 195 7.19 2.88 1.78
C ILE A 195 8.19 2.47 2.86
N PHE A 196 7.86 1.38 3.54
CA PHE A 196 8.65 0.84 4.65
C PHE A 196 9.08 -0.59 4.34
N LYS A 197 10.33 -0.92 4.69
CA LYS A 197 10.87 -2.27 4.63
C LYS A 197 10.81 -2.92 6.01
N LYS A 198 10.30 -4.15 6.10
CA LYS A 198 10.41 -4.97 7.30
C LYS A 198 11.83 -5.47 7.43
N ILE A 199 12.50 -5.10 8.50
CA ILE A 199 13.88 -5.52 8.78
C ILE A 199 13.86 -7.00 9.18
N LYS A 200 14.74 -7.80 8.59
CA LYS A 200 14.94 -9.19 9.04
C LYS A 200 15.32 -9.14 10.52
N LYS A 201 14.67 -9.97 11.33
CA LYS A 201 15.15 -10.17 12.71
C LYS A 201 16.60 -10.59 12.63
N TRP A 202 17.48 -9.88 13.33
CA TRP A 202 18.83 -10.36 13.57
C TRP A 202 18.68 -11.59 14.45
N ASP A 203 19.18 -12.74 13.96
CA ASP A 203 19.33 -13.95 14.76
C ASP A 203 20.36 -13.73 15.87
#